data_24987b90a106846615f62d16d9b2e72b
#
_entry.id   24987b90a106846615f62d16d9b2e72b
#
_cell.length_a   1.000
_cell.length_b   1.000
_cell.length_c   1.000
_cell.angle_alpha   90.00
_cell.angle_beta   90.00
_cell.angle_gamma   90.00
#
_symmetry.space_group_name_H-M   'P 1'
#
loop_
_entity.id
_entity.type
_entity.pdbx_description
1 polymer ?
#
loop_
_entity_poly.entity_id
_entity_poly.type
_entity_poly.pdbx_seq_one_letter_code
_entity_poly.pdbx_strand_id
1 'polypeptide(L)'
;MEQKLPAITIGHGSGGRLTQQLTRGILSNFELVNFESEDCAWINEDMAVSIDGFTVTPLSFPGGDIGKLAVCGGTNDLAVRGVRPDMLTMSLIIEEGLDMEQFIGYMKSAADTCKITDTRLIAGDTKVVPRGASDKLFITTCAIGKRVCRNKLGAANIAEGDSLILTTSPGIHGSVLAAARFGIEAPGLISDCAPLWPSLSPLFDLDGLHAMRDCTRG
;
A
#
# COMPACT_ATOMS: atom_id res chain seq x y z
N MET A 1 -39.49 -12.14 -4.18
CA MET A 1 -38.63 -11.55 -5.25
C MET A 1 -37.29 -11.34 -4.63
N GLU A 2 -36.30 -12.16 -4.96
CA GLU A 2 -34.92 -11.93 -4.54
C GLU A 2 -34.42 -10.65 -5.21
N GLN A 3 -34.04 -9.69 -4.40
CA GLN A 3 -33.50 -8.42 -4.87
C GLN A 3 -32.10 -8.70 -5.44
N LYS A 4 -31.96 -8.65 -6.76
CA LYS A 4 -30.69 -8.87 -7.45
C LYS A 4 -29.68 -7.84 -6.94
N LEU A 5 -28.60 -8.31 -6.33
CA LEU A 5 -27.52 -7.43 -5.86
C LEU A 5 -26.88 -6.68 -7.04
N PRO A 6 -26.56 -5.40 -6.88
CA PRO A 6 -25.93 -4.62 -7.93
C PRO A 6 -24.53 -5.17 -8.26
N ALA A 7 -24.08 -4.98 -9.50
CA ALA A 7 -22.73 -5.34 -9.90
C ALA A 7 -21.68 -4.50 -9.17
N ILE A 8 -20.48 -5.06 -8.97
CA ILE A 8 -19.33 -4.33 -8.45
C ILE A 8 -18.93 -3.25 -9.45
N THR A 9 -18.71 -2.05 -8.96
CA THR A 9 -18.27 -0.90 -9.76
C THR A 9 -16.94 -0.37 -9.21
N ILE A 10 -16.25 0.50 -9.97
CA ILE A 10 -15.00 1.13 -9.54
C ILE A 10 -15.15 1.89 -8.20
N GLY A 11 -16.33 2.43 -7.91
CA GLY A 11 -16.62 3.09 -6.64
C GLY A 11 -16.49 2.21 -5.39
N HIS A 12 -16.58 0.88 -5.55
CA HIS A 12 -16.35 -0.05 -4.44
C HIS A 12 -14.86 -0.15 -4.05
N GLY A 13 -13.94 0.39 -4.86
CA GLY A 13 -12.50 0.45 -4.57
C GLY A 13 -12.00 1.85 -4.15
N SER A 14 -12.88 2.83 -3.96
CA SER A 14 -12.49 4.23 -3.74
C SER A 14 -12.32 4.67 -2.26
N GLY A 15 -12.40 3.73 -1.31
CA GLY A 15 -12.21 4.00 0.13
C GLY A 15 -13.47 4.49 0.87
N GLY A 16 -14.57 4.82 0.16
CA GLY A 16 -15.79 5.36 0.75
C GLY A 16 -16.81 4.28 1.19
N ARG A 17 -18.08 4.72 1.36
CA ARG A 17 -19.18 3.86 1.84
C ARG A 17 -19.35 2.56 1.04
N LEU A 18 -19.18 2.60 -0.29
CA LEU A 18 -19.30 1.39 -1.12
C LEU A 18 -18.18 0.39 -0.83
N THR A 19 -16.96 0.85 -0.60
CA THR A 19 -15.84 0.01 -0.18
C THR A 19 -16.16 -0.67 1.16
N GLN A 20 -16.66 0.09 2.14
CA GLN A 20 -17.04 -0.47 3.44
C GLN A 20 -18.16 -1.52 3.31
N GLN A 21 -19.14 -1.30 2.43
CA GLN A 21 -20.20 -2.29 2.17
C GLN A 21 -19.62 -3.56 1.56
N LEU A 22 -18.75 -3.44 0.56
CA LEU A 22 -18.08 -4.58 -0.07
C LEU A 22 -17.24 -5.36 0.95
N THR A 23 -16.41 -4.65 1.73
CA THR A 23 -15.56 -5.26 2.76
C THR A 23 -16.41 -6.00 3.80
N ARG A 24 -17.50 -5.40 4.31
CA ARG A 24 -18.42 -6.09 5.23
C ARG A 24 -19.03 -7.35 4.61
N GLY A 25 -19.42 -7.28 3.33
CA GLY A 25 -19.95 -8.44 2.60
C GLY A 25 -18.90 -9.56 2.45
N ILE A 26 -17.64 -9.22 2.26
CA ILE A 26 -16.54 -10.20 2.24
C ILE A 26 -16.35 -10.80 3.63
N LEU A 27 -16.16 -9.95 4.64
CA LEU A 27 -15.81 -10.36 6.00
C LEU A 27 -16.91 -11.18 6.69
N SER A 28 -18.18 -10.97 6.33
CA SER A 28 -19.31 -11.75 6.87
C SER A 28 -19.26 -13.25 6.53
N ASN A 29 -18.40 -13.67 5.61
CA ASN A 29 -18.19 -15.08 5.25
C ASN A 29 -17.03 -15.73 6.01
N PHE A 30 -16.32 -14.99 6.86
CA PHE A 30 -15.18 -15.48 7.59
C PHE A 30 -15.37 -15.37 9.10
N GLU A 31 -14.81 -16.30 9.84
CA GLU A 31 -14.67 -16.17 11.28
C GLU A 31 -13.51 -15.22 11.57
N LEU A 32 -13.82 -14.03 12.12
CA LEU A 32 -12.83 -12.99 12.36
C LEU A 32 -12.28 -13.11 13.77
N VAL A 33 -10.97 -13.20 13.89
CA VAL A 33 -10.26 -13.18 15.17
C VAL A 33 -9.42 -11.89 15.22
N ASN A 34 -9.67 -11.03 16.22
CA ASN A 34 -8.92 -9.78 16.46
C ASN A 34 -8.81 -8.86 15.23
N PHE A 35 -9.89 -8.74 14.44
CA PHE A 35 -9.90 -7.87 13.28
C PHE A 35 -9.92 -6.39 13.70
N GLU A 36 -8.87 -5.66 13.34
CA GLU A 36 -8.77 -4.20 13.45
C GLU A 36 -8.84 -3.60 12.03
N SER A 37 -9.62 -2.53 11.85
CA SER A 37 -9.67 -1.78 10.58
C SER A 37 -8.56 -0.73 10.55
N GLU A 38 -7.32 -1.20 10.49
CA GLU A 38 -6.11 -0.39 10.50
C GLU A 38 -5.19 -0.81 9.33
N ASP A 39 -4.08 -0.12 9.12
CA ASP A 39 -3.19 -0.32 7.97
C ASP A 39 -2.47 -1.68 7.98
N CYS A 40 -2.32 -2.31 9.14
CA CYS A 40 -1.83 -3.68 9.25
C CYS A 40 -2.59 -4.50 10.28
N ALA A 41 -2.49 -5.81 10.19
CA ALA A 41 -3.04 -6.75 11.16
C ALA A 41 -1.95 -7.33 12.06
N TRP A 42 -2.25 -7.49 13.34
CA TRP A 42 -1.34 -8.14 14.30
C TRP A 42 -1.44 -9.66 14.21
N ILE A 43 -0.32 -10.33 13.92
CA ILE A 43 -0.21 -11.80 13.98
C ILE A 43 -0.14 -12.27 15.44
N ASN A 44 0.60 -11.52 16.25
CA ASN A 44 0.76 -11.70 17.70
C ASN A 44 1.17 -10.34 18.33
N GLU A 45 1.62 -10.34 19.58
CA GLU A 45 1.99 -9.11 20.30
C GLU A 45 3.14 -8.33 19.65
N ASP A 46 4.04 -9.03 18.93
CA ASP A 46 5.28 -8.47 18.38
C ASP A 46 5.31 -8.37 16.87
N MET A 47 4.49 -9.14 16.16
CA MET A 47 4.54 -9.24 14.71
C MET A 47 3.25 -8.78 14.05
N ALA A 48 3.40 -8.05 12.95
CA ALA A 48 2.28 -7.60 12.13
C ALA A 48 2.51 -7.93 10.64
N VAL A 49 1.40 -7.92 9.91
CA VAL A 49 1.33 -8.19 8.47
C VAL A 49 0.46 -7.14 7.79
N SER A 50 0.90 -6.68 6.62
CA SER A 50 0.09 -5.92 5.66
C SER A 50 0.04 -6.66 4.33
N ILE A 51 -1.05 -6.54 3.60
CA ILE A 51 -1.20 -7.10 2.25
C ILE A 51 -1.91 -6.09 1.36
N ASP A 52 -1.30 -5.79 0.21
CA ASP A 52 -1.80 -4.84 -0.77
C ASP A 52 -1.65 -5.33 -2.19
N GLY A 53 -2.63 -4.97 -3.04
CA GLY A 53 -2.62 -5.17 -4.48
C GLY A 53 -2.42 -3.86 -5.24
N PHE A 54 -1.45 -3.85 -6.14
CA PHE A 54 -1.04 -2.67 -6.91
C PHE A 54 -1.40 -2.81 -8.38
N THR A 55 -2.18 -1.86 -8.85
CA THR A 55 -2.60 -1.69 -10.24
C THR A 55 -2.48 -0.20 -10.57
N VAL A 56 -1.46 0.21 -11.29
CA VAL A 56 -1.22 1.60 -11.64
C VAL A 56 -1.05 1.77 -13.14
N THR A 57 -1.67 2.79 -13.69
CA THR A 57 -1.57 3.15 -15.10
C THR A 57 -1.31 4.66 -15.22
N PRO A 58 -0.20 5.06 -15.87
CA PRO A 58 0.87 4.21 -16.46
C PRO A 58 1.73 3.50 -15.39
N LEU A 59 2.41 2.42 -15.77
CA LEU A 59 3.27 1.65 -14.86
C LEU A 59 4.49 2.45 -14.36
N SER A 60 4.96 3.41 -15.15
CA SER A 60 6.01 4.38 -14.78
C SER A 60 5.40 5.78 -14.73
N PHE A 61 5.77 6.55 -13.72
CA PHE A 61 5.27 7.91 -13.50
C PHE A 61 6.36 8.79 -12.89
N PRO A 62 6.27 10.11 -12.97
CA PRO A 62 7.20 11.00 -12.30
C PRO A 62 7.32 10.69 -10.81
N GLY A 63 8.50 10.30 -10.35
CA GLY A 63 8.79 9.94 -8.95
C GLY A 63 8.79 8.44 -8.64
N GLY A 64 8.40 7.57 -9.59
CA GLY A 64 8.44 6.12 -9.38
C GLY A 64 7.83 5.28 -10.48
N ASP A 65 7.62 4.03 -10.14
CA ASP A 65 6.98 3.01 -10.97
C ASP A 65 6.23 2.01 -10.09
N ILE A 66 5.57 1.05 -10.73
CA ILE A 66 4.80 0.01 -10.03
C ILE A 66 5.67 -0.83 -9.08
N GLY A 67 6.96 -1.05 -9.39
CA GLY A 67 7.85 -1.81 -8.52
C GLY A 67 8.15 -1.09 -7.22
N LYS A 68 8.52 0.20 -7.29
CA LYS A 68 8.70 1.06 -6.13
C LYS A 68 7.39 1.18 -5.33
N LEU A 69 6.28 1.42 -6.02
CA LEU A 69 4.97 1.57 -5.39
C LEU A 69 4.57 0.33 -4.59
N ALA A 70 4.78 -0.87 -5.15
CA ALA A 70 4.41 -2.13 -4.53
C ALA A 70 5.20 -2.42 -3.23
N VAL A 71 6.46 -2.01 -3.17
CA VAL A 71 7.25 -2.14 -1.94
C VAL A 71 6.86 -1.05 -0.94
N CYS A 72 6.72 0.21 -1.39
CA CYS A 72 6.33 1.30 -0.50
C CYS A 72 5.00 1.05 0.20
N GLY A 73 3.96 0.62 -0.52
CA GLY A 73 2.63 0.43 0.08
C GLY A 73 2.68 -0.51 1.28
N GLY A 74 3.05 -1.78 1.06
CA GLY A 74 3.05 -2.76 2.15
C GLY A 74 4.04 -2.44 3.29
N THR A 75 5.20 -1.84 2.98
CA THR A 75 6.17 -1.45 4.01
C THR A 75 5.74 -0.20 4.79
N ASN A 76 5.04 0.73 4.14
CA ASN A 76 4.55 1.95 4.78
C ASN A 76 3.41 1.67 5.74
N ASP A 77 2.49 0.75 5.40
CA ASP A 77 1.43 0.27 6.30
C ASP A 77 1.99 -0.24 7.63
N LEU A 78 3.09 -1.01 7.56
CA LEU A 78 3.78 -1.47 8.77
C LEU A 78 4.45 -0.30 9.50
N ALA A 79 5.14 0.58 8.77
CA ALA A 79 5.88 1.69 9.35
C ALA A 79 4.99 2.65 10.14
N VAL A 80 3.81 3.01 9.63
CA VAL A 80 2.86 3.91 10.33
C VAL A 80 2.26 3.26 11.59
N ARG A 81 2.41 1.95 11.74
CA ARG A 81 2.00 1.22 12.96
C ARG A 81 3.16 0.95 13.93
N GLY A 82 4.34 1.55 13.67
CA GLY A 82 5.52 1.37 14.50
C GLY A 82 6.16 -0.02 14.37
N VAL A 83 5.98 -0.64 13.21
CA VAL A 83 6.47 -1.97 12.88
C VAL A 83 7.60 -1.86 11.85
N ARG A 84 8.78 -2.41 12.13
CA ARG A 84 9.87 -2.49 11.17
C ARG A 84 9.54 -3.52 10.10
N PRO A 85 9.52 -3.14 8.81
CA PRO A 85 9.27 -4.08 7.72
C PRO A 85 10.52 -4.96 7.50
N ASP A 86 10.48 -6.20 7.95
CA ASP A 86 11.63 -7.12 7.88
C ASP A 86 11.59 -8.02 6.63
N MET A 87 10.39 -8.41 6.22
CA MET A 87 10.18 -9.41 5.17
C MET A 87 9.07 -8.98 4.22
N LEU A 88 9.22 -9.35 2.95
CA LEU A 88 8.24 -9.12 1.89
C LEU A 88 8.03 -10.41 1.12
N THR A 89 6.80 -10.69 0.74
CA THR A 89 6.48 -11.63 -0.33
C THR A 89 5.85 -10.87 -1.49
N MET A 90 5.97 -11.38 -2.73
CA MET A 90 5.49 -10.69 -3.91
C MET A 90 4.86 -11.67 -4.89
N SER A 91 3.64 -11.41 -5.31
CA SER A 91 2.98 -12.14 -6.40
C SER A 91 2.81 -11.22 -7.60
N LEU A 92 3.14 -11.75 -8.78
CA LEU A 92 3.13 -11.03 -10.05
C LEU A 92 2.11 -11.66 -11.00
N ILE A 93 1.21 -10.85 -11.55
CA ILE A 93 0.36 -11.21 -12.69
C ILE A 93 0.80 -10.37 -13.86
N ILE A 94 1.42 -11.02 -14.85
CA ILE A 94 2.06 -10.39 -16.00
C ILE A 94 1.25 -10.69 -17.25
N GLU A 95 0.83 -9.65 -17.96
CA GLU A 95 0.17 -9.82 -19.25
C GLU A 95 1.18 -10.15 -20.35
N GLU A 96 0.85 -11.12 -21.19
CA GLU A 96 1.62 -11.45 -22.39
C GLU A 96 1.83 -10.21 -23.27
N GLY A 97 3.10 -9.96 -23.63
CA GLY A 97 3.48 -8.81 -24.46
C GLY A 97 3.98 -7.60 -23.67
N LEU A 98 4.06 -7.69 -22.33
CA LEU A 98 4.83 -6.73 -21.57
C LEU A 98 6.31 -6.82 -21.97
N ASP A 99 6.93 -5.67 -22.25
CA ASP A 99 8.34 -5.60 -22.60
C ASP A 99 9.23 -6.08 -21.45
N MET A 100 10.17 -6.98 -21.75
CA MET A 100 11.03 -7.61 -20.75
C MET A 100 12.00 -6.61 -20.10
N GLU A 101 12.51 -5.64 -20.84
CA GLU A 101 13.44 -4.64 -20.30
C GLU A 101 12.71 -3.72 -19.30
N GLN A 102 11.50 -3.30 -19.66
CA GLN A 102 10.63 -2.53 -18.76
C GLN A 102 10.32 -3.33 -17.49
N PHE A 103 9.92 -4.60 -17.62
CA PHE A 103 9.63 -5.46 -16.48
C PHE A 103 10.82 -5.60 -15.54
N ILE A 104 12.02 -5.87 -16.07
CA ILE A 104 13.25 -5.95 -15.28
C ILE A 104 13.54 -4.60 -14.59
N GLY A 105 13.28 -3.47 -15.26
CA GLY A 105 13.37 -2.14 -14.67
C GLY A 105 12.50 -1.99 -13.42
N TYR A 106 11.23 -2.43 -13.48
CA TYR A 106 10.32 -2.40 -12.32
C TYR A 106 10.81 -3.31 -11.18
N MET A 107 11.32 -4.49 -11.49
CA MET A 107 11.87 -5.40 -10.46
C MET A 107 13.13 -4.84 -9.82
N LYS A 108 13.98 -4.14 -10.57
CA LYS A 108 15.14 -3.43 -10.04
C LYS A 108 14.71 -2.30 -9.11
N SER A 109 13.73 -1.51 -9.50
CA SER A 109 13.16 -0.43 -8.68
C SER A 109 12.60 -0.96 -7.36
N ALA A 110 11.87 -2.10 -7.40
CA ALA A 110 11.40 -2.79 -6.21
C ALA A 110 12.57 -3.23 -5.31
N ALA A 111 13.60 -3.86 -5.88
CA ALA A 111 14.77 -4.32 -5.14
C ALA A 111 15.55 -3.17 -4.49
N ASP A 112 15.70 -2.05 -5.20
CA ASP A 112 16.37 -0.86 -4.66
C ASP A 112 15.55 -0.22 -3.52
N THR A 113 14.22 -0.24 -3.61
CA THR A 113 13.33 0.21 -2.53
C THR A 113 13.44 -0.71 -1.30
N CYS A 114 13.49 -2.03 -1.49
CA CYS A 114 13.73 -2.99 -0.41
C CYS A 114 15.06 -2.73 0.32
N LYS A 115 16.13 -2.34 -0.39
CA LYS A 115 17.41 -1.97 0.24
C LYS A 115 17.26 -0.73 1.13
N ILE A 116 16.47 0.27 0.71
CA ILE A 116 16.26 1.49 1.51
C ILE A 116 15.53 1.18 2.82
N THR A 117 14.58 0.25 2.78
CA THR A 117 13.79 -0.15 3.96
C THR A 117 14.43 -1.28 4.77
N ASP A 118 15.55 -1.84 4.31
CA ASP A 118 16.19 -3.04 4.86
C ASP A 118 15.22 -4.25 4.93
N THR A 119 14.34 -4.34 3.92
CA THR A 119 13.32 -5.40 3.80
C THR A 119 13.82 -6.49 2.87
N ARG A 120 13.63 -7.76 3.22
CA ARG A 120 14.07 -8.91 2.42
C ARG A 120 12.90 -9.54 1.69
N LEU A 121 13.01 -9.71 0.37
CA LEU A 121 12.09 -10.56 -0.38
C LEU A 121 12.37 -12.02 -0.03
N ILE A 122 11.39 -12.71 0.56
CA ILE A 122 11.54 -14.09 1.07
C ILE A 122 10.78 -15.14 0.27
N ALA A 123 9.74 -14.73 -0.47
CA ALA A 123 8.97 -15.63 -1.34
C ALA A 123 8.31 -14.83 -2.46
N GLY A 124 7.97 -15.52 -3.54
CA GLY A 124 7.23 -14.92 -4.65
C GLY A 124 6.53 -15.95 -5.50
N ASP A 125 5.52 -15.49 -6.25
CA ASP A 125 4.83 -16.25 -7.28
C ASP A 125 4.74 -15.42 -8.55
N THR A 126 4.74 -16.08 -9.72
CA THR A 126 4.64 -15.41 -11.01
C THR A 126 3.66 -16.14 -11.91
N LYS A 127 2.70 -15.42 -12.42
CA LYS A 127 1.73 -15.92 -13.40
C LYS A 127 1.73 -15.03 -14.64
N VAL A 128 1.90 -15.62 -15.80
CA VAL A 128 1.69 -14.96 -17.07
C VAL A 128 0.28 -15.25 -17.57
N VAL A 129 -0.45 -14.23 -17.95
CA VAL A 129 -1.82 -14.32 -18.44
C VAL A 129 -1.91 -13.86 -19.90
N PRO A 130 -2.91 -14.34 -20.68
CA PRO A 130 -3.10 -13.91 -22.06
C PRO A 130 -3.36 -12.40 -22.17
N ARG A 131 -3.08 -11.83 -23.31
CA ARG A 131 -3.37 -10.41 -23.63
C ARG A 131 -4.86 -10.09 -23.40
N GLY A 132 -5.13 -8.98 -22.70
CA GLY A 132 -6.46 -8.53 -22.32
C GLY A 132 -7.01 -9.16 -21.04
N ALA A 133 -6.27 -10.06 -20.38
CA ALA A 133 -6.65 -10.65 -19.11
C ALA A 133 -6.18 -9.83 -17.89
N SER A 134 -5.26 -8.89 -18.09
CA SER A 134 -4.86 -7.89 -17.09
C SER A 134 -4.46 -6.59 -17.80
N ASP A 135 -4.12 -5.53 -17.06
CA ASP A 135 -3.56 -4.31 -17.61
C ASP A 135 -2.04 -4.32 -17.40
N LYS A 136 -1.33 -5.05 -18.25
CA LYS A 136 0.12 -5.23 -18.33
C LYS A 136 0.73 -5.93 -17.09
N LEU A 137 0.65 -5.34 -15.91
CA LEU A 137 1.28 -5.88 -14.71
C LEU A 137 0.46 -5.53 -13.47
N PHE A 138 0.12 -6.53 -12.69
CA PHE A 138 -0.40 -6.38 -11.33
C PHE A 138 0.59 -7.00 -10.34
N ILE A 139 0.80 -6.32 -9.23
CA ILE A 139 1.69 -6.78 -8.16
C ILE A 139 0.88 -6.85 -6.87
N THR A 140 0.97 -7.96 -6.17
CA THR A 140 0.49 -8.06 -4.79
C THR A 140 1.67 -8.31 -3.88
N THR A 141 1.79 -7.52 -2.82
CA THR A 141 2.81 -7.72 -1.79
C THR A 141 2.17 -8.04 -0.46
N CYS A 142 2.84 -8.89 0.32
CA CYS A 142 2.54 -9.08 1.73
C CYS A 142 3.81 -8.77 2.51
N ALA A 143 3.77 -7.73 3.33
CA ALA A 143 4.87 -7.31 4.18
C ALA A 143 4.66 -7.84 5.60
N ILE A 144 5.73 -8.32 6.23
CA ILE A 144 5.73 -8.84 7.59
C ILE A 144 6.84 -8.13 8.36
N GLY A 145 6.54 -7.73 9.58
CA GLY A 145 7.50 -7.00 10.37
C GLY A 145 7.36 -7.17 11.87
N LYS A 146 8.32 -6.63 12.59
CA LYS A 146 8.38 -6.67 14.04
C LYS A 146 8.12 -5.28 14.63
N ARG A 147 7.26 -5.23 15.65
CA ARG A 147 7.01 -4.01 16.41
C ARG A 147 8.29 -3.49 17.07
N VAL A 148 8.54 -2.20 16.90
CA VAL A 148 9.66 -1.47 17.52
C VAL A 148 9.15 -0.29 18.35
N CYS A 149 8.02 0.30 18.00
CA CYS A 149 7.40 1.34 18.81
C CYS A 149 6.91 0.76 20.16
N ARG A 150 7.19 1.44 21.25
CA ARG A 150 6.73 1.03 22.59
C ARG A 150 5.21 1.02 22.68
N ASN A 151 4.57 2.06 22.17
CA ASN A 151 3.13 2.20 22.17
C ASN A 151 2.53 1.55 20.91
N LYS A 152 1.38 0.91 21.04
CA LYS A 152 0.59 0.55 19.88
C LYS A 152 0.00 1.82 19.29
N LEU A 153 0.49 2.23 18.10
CA LEU A 153 -0.08 3.37 17.39
C LEU A 153 -1.42 2.97 16.78
N GLY A 154 -2.40 3.87 16.80
CA GLY A 154 -3.69 3.63 16.18
C GLY A 154 -4.72 4.70 16.48
N ALA A 155 -5.79 4.74 15.69
CA ALA A 155 -6.85 5.75 15.80
C ALA A 155 -7.52 5.77 17.17
N ALA A 156 -7.58 4.65 17.88
CA ALA A 156 -8.16 4.55 19.23
C ALA A 156 -7.38 5.32 20.30
N ASN A 157 -6.13 5.71 20.02
CA ASN A 157 -5.27 6.43 20.98
C ASN A 157 -5.31 7.95 20.76
N ILE A 158 -6.01 8.42 19.73
CA ILE A 158 -6.14 9.87 19.46
C ILE A 158 -6.96 10.52 20.57
N ALA A 159 -6.46 11.61 21.11
CA ALA A 159 -7.07 12.35 22.20
C ALA A 159 -7.36 13.82 21.82
N GLU A 160 -8.30 14.43 22.53
CA GLU A 160 -8.56 15.87 22.40
C GLU A 160 -7.30 16.66 22.80
N GLY A 161 -6.89 17.59 21.93
CA GLY A 161 -5.67 18.38 22.12
C GLY A 161 -4.47 17.86 21.35
N ASP A 162 -4.56 16.70 20.69
CA ASP A 162 -3.50 16.20 19.82
C ASP A 162 -3.24 17.13 18.64
N SER A 163 -1.97 17.27 18.28
CA SER A 163 -1.56 18.01 17.09
C SER A 163 -1.59 17.09 15.87
N LEU A 164 -2.27 17.53 14.81
CA LEU A 164 -2.27 16.82 13.53
C LEU A 164 -1.11 17.33 12.65
N ILE A 165 -0.22 16.43 12.27
CA ILE A 165 0.94 16.73 11.41
C ILE A 165 0.79 15.99 10.09
N LEU A 166 0.93 16.72 8.99
CA LEU A 166 0.93 16.19 7.64
C LEU A 166 2.34 16.35 7.04
N THR A 167 2.94 15.27 6.59
CA THR A 167 4.34 15.29 6.07
C THR A 167 4.47 15.91 4.69
N THR A 168 3.40 15.87 3.90
CA THR A 168 3.31 16.45 2.55
C THR A 168 1.86 16.75 2.20
N SER A 169 1.61 17.47 1.11
CA SER A 169 0.24 17.73 0.63
C SER A 169 -0.45 16.43 0.20
N PRO A 170 -1.68 16.16 0.62
CA PRO A 170 -2.40 14.97 0.20
C PRO A 170 -2.76 15.02 -1.30
N GLY A 171 -2.88 13.84 -1.93
CA GLY A 171 -3.35 13.70 -3.30
C GLY A 171 -2.30 13.92 -4.39
N ILE A 172 -1.02 14.12 -4.04
CA ILE A 172 0.05 14.34 -5.03
C ILE A 172 0.17 13.15 -5.98
N HIS A 173 0.23 11.92 -5.47
CA HIS A 173 0.31 10.71 -6.31
C HIS A 173 -0.85 10.64 -7.31
N GLY A 174 -2.09 10.84 -6.84
CA GLY A 174 -3.26 10.86 -7.69
C GLY A 174 -3.21 11.93 -8.78
N SER A 175 -2.71 13.12 -8.45
CA SER A 175 -2.52 14.22 -9.40
C SER A 175 -1.47 13.90 -10.47
N VAL A 176 -0.36 13.26 -10.09
CA VAL A 176 0.68 12.79 -11.02
C VAL A 176 0.10 11.78 -12.00
N LEU A 177 -0.64 10.79 -11.50
CA LEU A 177 -1.25 9.78 -12.36
C LEU A 177 -2.32 10.38 -13.28
N ALA A 178 -3.13 11.31 -12.81
CA ALA A 178 -4.11 12.00 -13.61
C ALA A 178 -3.43 12.82 -14.73
N ALA A 179 -2.40 13.60 -14.41
CA ALA A 179 -1.63 14.34 -15.40
C ALA A 179 -1.05 13.41 -16.48
N ALA A 180 -0.44 12.30 -16.08
CA ALA A 180 0.12 11.32 -17.01
C ALA A 180 -0.95 10.65 -17.90
N ARG A 181 -2.12 10.30 -17.34
CA ARG A 181 -3.22 9.66 -18.08
C ARG A 181 -3.88 10.59 -19.10
N PHE A 182 -4.00 11.86 -18.78
CA PHE A 182 -4.68 12.84 -19.63
C PHE A 182 -3.72 13.67 -20.49
N GLY A 183 -2.42 13.36 -20.47
CA GLY A 183 -1.41 14.07 -21.25
C GLY A 183 -1.26 15.54 -20.81
N ILE A 184 -1.50 15.86 -19.55
CA ILE A 184 -1.38 17.19 -18.99
C ILE A 184 0.08 17.42 -18.62
N GLU A 185 0.69 18.46 -19.21
CA GLU A 185 2.01 18.90 -18.80
C GLU A 185 1.96 19.53 -17.41
N ALA A 186 2.67 18.94 -16.46
CA ALA A 186 2.76 19.40 -15.07
C ALA A 186 4.24 19.41 -14.61
N PRO A 187 5.04 20.40 -15.09
CA PRO A 187 6.47 20.50 -14.74
C PRO A 187 6.68 20.56 -13.24
N GLY A 188 7.54 19.69 -12.72
CA GLY A 188 7.87 19.63 -11.28
C GLY A 188 6.85 18.88 -10.43
N LEU A 189 5.74 18.38 -10.98
CA LEU A 189 4.83 17.50 -10.25
C LEU A 189 5.41 16.09 -10.19
N ILE A 190 5.84 15.67 -9.01
CA ILE A 190 6.48 14.38 -8.74
C ILE A 190 5.69 13.66 -7.66
N SER A 191 5.46 12.36 -7.83
CA SER A 191 4.76 11.54 -6.84
C SER A 191 5.49 11.52 -5.50
N ASP A 192 4.71 11.56 -4.44
CA ASP A 192 5.14 11.36 -3.05
C ASP A 192 5.38 9.88 -2.69
N CYS A 193 5.30 8.96 -3.66
CA CYS A 193 5.64 7.56 -3.47
C CYS A 193 7.08 7.40 -2.94
N ALA A 194 7.22 7.13 -1.66
CA ALA A 194 8.49 6.97 -0.98
C ALA A 194 8.37 5.99 0.20
N PRO A 195 9.45 5.26 0.55
CA PRO A 195 9.47 4.45 1.76
C PRO A 195 9.50 5.34 3.01
N LEU A 196 8.55 5.15 3.92
CA LEU A 196 8.39 5.98 5.12
C LEU A 196 9.27 5.51 6.28
N TRP A 197 9.66 4.24 6.32
CA TRP A 197 10.43 3.66 7.42
C TRP A 197 11.64 4.50 7.86
N PRO A 198 12.53 4.99 6.96
CA PRO A 198 13.70 5.77 7.38
C PRO A 198 13.34 7.09 8.08
N SER A 199 12.21 7.70 7.70
CA SER A 199 11.76 8.97 8.25
C SER A 199 10.96 8.80 9.55
N LEU A 200 10.23 7.70 9.70
CA LEU A 200 9.36 7.47 10.85
C LEU A 200 10.08 6.78 12.01
N SER A 201 11.02 5.89 11.72
CA SER A 201 11.70 5.09 12.76
C SER A 201 12.33 5.94 13.89
N PRO A 202 12.92 7.13 13.65
CA PRO A 202 13.44 7.97 14.72
C PRO A 202 12.39 8.57 15.66
N LEU A 203 11.10 8.53 15.26
CA LEU A 203 10.00 9.12 16.02
C LEU A 203 9.39 8.13 17.05
N PHE A 204 9.69 6.84 16.96
CA PHE A 204 9.04 5.82 17.78
C PHE A 204 9.44 5.85 19.26
N ASP A 205 10.47 6.59 19.62
CA ASP A 205 10.87 6.84 21.01
C ASP A 205 10.18 8.05 21.65
N LEU A 206 9.33 8.78 20.89
CA LEU A 206 8.57 9.92 21.40
C LEU A 206 7.36 9.46 22.24
N ASP A 207 7.27 9.95 23.48
CA ASP A 207 6.18 9.57 24.40
C ASP A 207 4.79 10.07 23.96
N GLY A 208 4.73 11.16 23.19
CA GLY A 208 3.47 11.78 22.73
C GLY A 208 2.97 11.30 21.38
N LEU A 209 3.48 10.18 20.85
CA LEU A 209 3.06 9.64 19.58
C LEU A 209 1.86 8.70 19.78
N HIS A 210 0.67 9.11 19.33
CA HIS A 210 -0.58 8.37 19.53
C HIS A 210 -1.02 7.58 18.31
N ALA A 211 -0.92 8.17 17.12
CA ALA A 211 -1.36 7.56 15.88
C ALA A 211 -0.52 8.04 14.71
N MET A 212 -0.34 7.19 13.73
CA MET A 212 0.11 7.52 12.38
C MET A 212 -0.76 6.78 11.38
N ARG A 213 -0.88 7.31 10.18
CA ARG A 213 -1.58 6.68 9.07
C ARG A 213 -0.95 7.10 7.76
N ASP A 214 -0.89 6.21 6.79
CA ASP A 214 -0.61 6.59 5.43
C ASP A 214 -1.87 7.22 4.80
N CYS A 215 -1.68 8.17 3.86
CA CYS A 215 -2.79 8.90 3.24
C CYS A 215 -3.25 8.22 1.95
N THR A 216 -3.59 6.92 2.02
CA THR A 216 -4.13 6.17 0.89
C THR A 216 -5.64 5.95 1.04
N ARG A 217 -6.40 6.46 0.10
CA ARG A 217 -7.85 6.27 -0.04
C ARG A 217 -8.71 6.57 1.21
N GLY A 218 -8.21 7.37 2.12
CA GLY A 218 -8.94 7.85 3.31
C GLY A 218 -8.97 6.88 4.46
#